data_1c7936b6bec3c1c9c69f112a7c4d3dc3
#
_entry.id   1c7936b6bec3c1c9c69f112a7c4d3dc3
#
_cell.length_a   1.000
_cell.length_b   1.000
_cell.length_c   1.000
_cell.angle_alpha   90.00
_cell.angle_beta   90.00
_cell.angle_gamma   90.00
#
_symmetry.space_group_name_H-M   'P 1'
#
loop_
_entity.id
_entity.type
_entity.pdbx_description
1 polymer ?
#
loop_
_entity_poly.entity_id
_entity_poly.type
_entity_poly.pdbx_seq_one_letter_code
_entity_poly.pdbx_strand_id
1 'polypeptide(L)'
;MQQGRIVFHRFESKILKSNPLNDPYIRDVIVYLPPGYSQTNSKGYPAVMYLPAYGSFGKMLLNLDPFSETIEARMNRLIFEKRSGPMVLVLVDCFTKFGGSQYINSTATGMYEDYITNEIIRFVDENYNISNHGIMGHSSGGYGALILGMRHPDIFQALVDHSGDSAFEYCYLPDFPKALEVYRGAGGGNHGDPKKWFEEFWQKPNKHQDPHDVTALNILGMAAHYSPNPGSPYLGCDFPFDLETGEIKQDVWNRWISCDPTRMVVKYQDNLKKMKLIYIDCGMRDEFNIHLGCRILHSKLEKMRISHFYEEFLGGHSKISYRYDVSLPMISEELAA
;
A
#
# COMPACT_ATOMS: atom_id res chain seq x y z
N MET A 1 -18.77 6.49 -27.79
CA MET A 1 -18.62 5.46 -26.75
C MET A 1 -19.03 6.09 -25.42
N GLN A 2 -19.86 5.40 -24.65
CA GLN A 2 -20.13 5.84 -23.29
C GLN A 2 -18.85 5.59 -22.47
N GLN A 3 -18.38 6.61 -21.78
CA GLN A 3 -17.18 6.54 -20.92
C GLN A 3 -17.62 6.43 -19.45
N GLY A 4 -16.77 5.83 -18.64
CA GLY A 4 -16.87 5.92 -17.19
C GLY A 4 -16.60 7.36 -16.73
N ARG A 5 -16.80 7.62 -15.46
CA ARG A 5 -16.58 8.96 -14.89
C ARG A 5 -15.87 8.90 -13.55
N ILE A 6 -15.12 9.95 -13.27
CA ILE A 6 -14.45 10.15 -11.99
C ILE A 6 -15.33 11.05 -11.11
N VAL A 7 -15.52 10.65 -9.86
CA VAL A 7 -16.19 11.42 -8.82
C VAL A 7 -15.19 11.72 -7.70
N PHE A 8 -15.06 12.99 -7.33
CA PHE A 8 -14.18 13.44 -6.26
C PHE A 8 -14.99 13.71 -4.99
N HIS A 9 -14.54 13.13 -3.89
CA HIS A 9 -15.09 13.39 -2.56
C HIS A 9 -14.03 13.95 -1.64
N ARG A 10 -14.44 14.87 -0.78
CA ARG A 10 -13.67 15.34 0.37
C ARG A 10 -14.27 14.66 1.60
N PHE A 11 -13.62 13.63 2.09
CA PHE A 11 -14.09 12.81 3.20
C PHE A 11 -13.46 13.27 4.51
N GLU A 12 -14.30 13.65 5.50
CA GLU A 12 -13.85 13.99 6.84
C GLU A 12 -13.78 12.72 7.70
N SER A 13 -12.56 12.22 7.93
CA SER A 13 -12.33 11.05 8.77
C SER A 13 -12.42 11.41 10.25
N LYS A 14 -13.26 10.72 10.99
CA LYS A 14 -13.32 10.81 12.46
C LYS A 14 -12.16 10.05 13.10
N ILE A 15 -11.77 8.93 12.50
CA ILE A 15 -10.69 8.05 12.96
C ILE A 15 -9.34 8.77 12.86
N LEU A 16 -9.08 9.48 11.76
CA LEU A 16 -7.81 10.19 11.56
C LEU A 16 -7.77 11.58 12.20
N LYS A 17 -8.86 12.09 12.77
CA LYS A 17 -8.95 13.46 13.31
C LYS A 17 -7.92 13.76 14.39
N SER A 18 -7.50 12.77 15.18
CA SER A 18 -6.55 12.91 16.27
C SER A 18 -5.23 12.18 15.99
N ASN A 19 -4.81 12.11 14.72
CA ASN A 19 -3.56 11.43 14.37
C ASN A 19 -2.33 12.19 14.97
N PRO A 20 -1.30 11.46 15.41
CA PRO A 20 -0.15 12.05 16.12
C PRO A 20 0.68 13.01 15.27
N LEU A 21 0.65 12.87 13.95
CA LEU A 21 1.43 13.70 13.02
C LEU A 21 0.77 15.04 12.70
N ASN A 22 -0.47 15.27 13.17
CA ASN A 22 -1.30 16.40 12.72
C ASN A 22 -1.39 16.46 11.19
N ASP A 23 -1.48 15.29 10.56
CA ASP A 23 -1.76 15.17 9.13
C ASP A 23 -3.23 15.51 8.85
N PRO A 24 -3.57 15.97 7.64
CA PRO A 24 -4.95 16.25 7.28
C PRO A 24 -5.84 15.02 7.55
N TYR A 25 -6.97 15.24 8.22
CA TYR A 25 -8.00 14.22 8.42
C TYR A 25 -9.16 14.35 7.41
N ILE A 26 -9.18 15.43 6.64
CA ILE A 26 -10.04 15.58 5.48
C ILE A 26 -9.24 15.03 4.29
N ARG A 27 -9.70 13.89 3.76
CA ARG A 27 -8.98 13.12 2.75
C ARG A 27 -9.73 13.12 1.41
N ASP A 28 -9.00 13.04 0.31
CA ASP A 28 -9.60 12.81 -0.99
C ASP A 28 -9.95 11.31 -1.11
N VAL A 29 -11.22 11.04 -1.46
CA VAL A 29 -11.69 9.72 -1.89
C VAL A 29 -12.20 9.87 -3.31
N ILE A 30 -11.55 9.22 -4.25
CA ILE A 30 -11.86 9.36 -5.68
C ILE A 30 -12.46 8.05 -6.15
N VAL A 31 -13.60 8.15 -6.82
CA VAL A 31 -14.36 6.97 -7.27
C VAL A 31 -14.50 7.01 -8.79
N TYR A 32 -13.97 5.97 -9.45
CA TYR A 32 -14.29 5.70 -10.84
C TYR A 32 -15.58 4.89 -10.92
N LEU A 33 -16.53 5.36 -11.72
CA LEU A 33 -17.78 4.67 -12.04
C LEU A 33 -17.72 4.16 -13.49
N PRO A 34 -18.04 2.89 -13.73
CA PRO A 34 -17.93 2.30 -15.07
C PRO A 34 -18.96 2.88 -16.04
N PRO A 35 -18.76 2.74 -17.36
CA PRO A 35 -19.76 3.10 -18.36
C PRO A 35 -21.12 2.46 -18.06
N GLY A 36 -22.19 3.25 -18.10
CA GLY A 36 -23.55 2.77 -17.80
C GLY A 36 -23.82 2.47 -16.32
N TYR A 37 -22.99 2.95 -15.40
CA TYR A 37 -23.24 2.78 -13.96
C TYR A 37 -24.65 3.28 -13.58
N SER A 38 -25.38 2.45 -12.83
CA SER A 38 -26.71 2.75 -12.32
C SER A 38 -26.85 2.37 -10.85
N GLN A 39 -27.34 3.32 -10.05
CA GLN A 39 -27.65 3.08 -8.63
C GLN A 39 -28.74 2.03 -8.41
N THR A 40 -29.54 1.77 -9.42
CA THR A 40 -30.68 0.83 -9.37
C THR A 40 -30.39 -0.52 -10.04
N ASN A 41 -29.13 -0.80 -10.38
CA ASN A 41 -28.74 -2.10 -10.90
C ASN A 41 -28.96 -3.18 -9.81
N SER A 42 -29.83 -4.15 -10.09
CA SER A 42 -30.21 -5.18 -9.10
C SER A 42 -29.06 -6.10 -8.65
N LYS A 43 -27.99 -6.17 -9.44
CA LYS A 43 -26.79 -6.99 -9.10
C LYS A 43 -25.72 -6.23 -8.34
N GLY A 44 -25.79 -4.87 -8.33
CA GLY A 44 -24.69 -4.03 -7.86
C GLY A 44 -23.46 -4.11 -8.76
N TYR A 45 -22.35 -3.55 -8.27
CA TYR A 45 -21.06 -3.58 -8.96
C TYR A 45 -19.96 -4.02 -7.97
N PRO A 46 -19.02 -4.85 -8.37
CA PRO A 46 -17.81 -5.05 -7.57
C PRO A 46 -17.11 -3.71 -7.35
N ALA A 47 -16.61 -3.47 -6.16
CA ALA A 47 -15.73 -2.35 -5.84
C ALA A 47 -14.31 -2.83 -5.59
N VAL A 48 -13.32 -2.22 -6.23
CA VAL A 48 -11.92 -2.52 -6.00
C VAL A 48 -11.24 -1.28 -5.41
N MET A 49 -10.76 -1.42 -4.18
CA MET A 49 -10.00 -0.37 -3.52
C MET A 49 -8.55 -0.42 -3.98
N TYR A 50 -8.02 0.70 -4.47
CA TYR A 50 -6.62 0.82 -4.85
C TYR A 50 -5.82 1.52 -3.76
N LEU A 51 -4.78 0.86 -3.32
CA LEU A 51 -3.82 1.34 -2.33
C LEU A 51 -2.54 1.83 -3.03
N PRO A 52 -2.24 3.14 -2.96
CA PRO A 52 -1.04 3.73 -3.57
C PRO A 52 0.28 3.21 -2.96
N ALA A 53 1.36 3.32 -3.74
CA ALA A 53 2.72 3.06 -3.29
C ALA A 53 3.20 4.13 -2.28
N TYR A 54 4.30 3.86 -1.60
CA TYR A 54 4.98 4.83 -0.74
C TYR A 54 5.30 6.13 -1.50
N GLY A 55 5.11 7.26 -0.85
CA GLY A 55 5.30 8.58 -1.48
C GLY A 55 4.19 8.97 -2.47
N SER A 56 3.09 8.22 -2.54
CA SER A 56 2.00 8.42 -3.48
C SER A 56 0.64 8.52 -2.79
N PHE A 57 -0.36 8.95 -3.54
CA PHE A 57 -1.77 8.97 -3.15
C PHE A 57 -2.67 8.73 -4.37
N GLY A 58 -3.91 8.28 -4.15
CA GLY A 58 -4.80 7.78 -5.21
C GLY A 58 -5.01 8.69 -6.41
N LYS A 59 -5.01 10.01 -6.20
CA LYS A 59 -5.16 11.00 -7.28
C LYS A 59 -4.04 10.93 -8.33
N MET A 60 -2.85 10.45 -7.96
CA MET A 60 -1.73 10.34 -8.91
C MET A 60 -1.99 9.35 -10.05
N LEU A 61 -2.91 8.39 -9.87
CA LEU A 61 -3.34 7.47 -10.94
C LEU A 61 -4.14 8.15 -12.07
N LEU A 62 -4.55 9.39 -11.86
CA LEU A 62 -5.22 10.22 -12.85
C LEU A 62 -4.27 11.18 -13.56
N ASN A 63 -2.97 11.20 -13.20
CA ASN A 63 -1.98 12.07 -13.84
C ASN A 63 -1.74 11.62 -15.28
N LEU A 64 -1.69 12.60 -16.17
CA LEU A 64 -1.37 12.37 -17.56
C LEU A 64 0.12 12.01 -17.71
N ASP A 65 0.38 10.94 -18.41
CA ASP A 65 1.72 10.49 -18.80
C ASP A 65 1.69 10.10 -20.28
N PRO A 66 2.60 10.64 -21.13
CA PRO A 66 2.62 10.33 -22.56
C PRO A 66 2.93 8.86 -22.86
N PHE A 67 3.45 8.10 -21.89
CA PHE A 67 3.85 6.69 -22.06
C PHE A 67 2.98 5.72 -21.28
N SER A 68 1.95 6.20 -20.59
CA SER A 68 1.11 5.37 -19.73
C SER A 68 -0.34 5.88 -19.69
N GLU A 69 -1.29 4.97 -19.63
CA GLU A 69 -2.70 5.32 -19.46
C GLU A 69 -3.00 5.72 -18.01
N THR A 70 -3.90 6.67 -17.83
CA THR A 70 -4.54 6.88 -16.53
C THR A 70 -5.38 5.65 -16.19
N ILE A 71 -5.66 5.46 -14.89
CA ILE A 71 -6.50 4.32 -14.47
C ILE A 71 -7.91 4.40 -15.08
N GLU A 72 -8.46 5.60 -15.26
CA GLU A 72 -9.74 5.82 -15.93
C GLU A 72 -9.71 5.38 -17.39
N ALA A 73 -8.71 5.82 -18.16
CA ALA A 73 -8.56 5.46 -19.56
C ALA A 73 -8.40 3.95 -19.72
N ARG A 74 -7.58 3.33 -18.88
CA ARG A 74 -7.36 1.88 -18.84
C ARG A 74 -8.64 1.11 -18.59
N MET A 75 -9.41 1.49 -17.56
CA MET A 75 -10.67 0.83 -17.25
C MET A 75 -11.69 0.96 -18.39
N ASN A 76 -11.82 2.15 -18.96
CA ASN A 76 -12.70 2.38 -20.10
C ASN A 76 -12.31 1.50 -21.30
N ARG A 77 -11.02 1.36 -21.60
CA ARG A 77 -10.50 0.49 -22.67
C ARG A 77 -10.77 -0.98 -22.36
N LEU A 78 -10.42 -1.47 -21.19
CA LEU A 78 -10.59 -2.87 -20.80
C LEU A 78 -12.07 -3.32 -20.84
N ILE A 79 -12.99 -2.44 -20.41
CA ILE A 79 -14.43 -2.70 -20.47
C ILE A 79 -14.90 -2.70 -21.93
N PHE A 80 -14.45 -1.75 -22.74
CA PHE A 80 -14.79 -1.68 -24.16
C PHE A 80 -14.29 -2.90 -24.95
N GLU A 81 -13.08 -3.36 -24.67
CA GLU A 81 -12.48 -4.57 -25.24
C GLU A 81 -13.12 -5.87 -24.70
N LYS A 82 -14.05 -5.78 -23.75
CA LYS A 82 -14.67 -6.92 -23.05
C LYS A 82 -13.66 -7.82 -22.32
N ARG A 83 -12.55 -7.25 -21.92
CA ARG A 83 -11.52 -7.91 -21.10
C ARG A 83 -11.81 -7.80 -19.61
N SER A 84 -12.50 -6.75 -19.18
CA SER A 84 -12.97 -6.56 -17.81
C SER A 84 -14.47 -6.34 -17.80
N GLY A 85 -15.15 -6.82 -16.77
CA GLY A 85 -16.51 -6.42 -16.43
C GLY A 85 -16.57 -5.00 -15.86
N PRO A 86 -17.78 -4.43 -15.74
CA PRO A 86 -17.97 -3.13 -15.11
C PRO A 86 -17.74 -3.25 -13.60
N MET A 87 -16.80 -2.47 -13.06
CA MET A 87 -16.53 -2.37 -11.62
C MET A 87 -16.24 -0.93 -11.20
N VAL A 88 -16.47 -0.63 -9.94
CA VAL A 88 -16.14 0.63 -9.29
C VAL A 88 -14.69 0.56 -8.81
N LEU A 89 -13.88 1.61 -9.05
CA LEU A 89 -12.57 1.72 -8.39
C LEU A 89 -12.60 2.82 -7.35
N VAL A 90 -12.03 2.55 -6.19
CA VAL A 90 -11.93 3.51 -5.08
C VAL A 90 -10.46 3.83 -4.86
N LEU A 91 -10.04 5.05 -5.17
CA LEU A 91 -8.68 5.53 -5.04
C LEU A 91 -8.57 6.33 -3.74
N VAL A 92 -7.88 5.77 -2.75
CA VAL A 92 -7.79 6.37 -1.41
C VAL A 92 -6.56 7.25 -1.23
N ASP A 93 -6.65 8.19 -0.29
CA ASP A 93 -5.52 8.97 0.20
C ASP A 93 -5.17 8.53 1.62
N CYS A 94 -4.03 7.87 1.76
CA CYS A 94 -3.45 7.44 3.02
C CYS A 94 -2.01 7.99 3.21
N PHE A 95 -1.69 9.09 2.51
CA PHE A 95 -0.40 9.75 2.63
C PHE A 95 -0.21 10.36 4.02
N THR A 96 1.00 10.26 4.57
CA THR A 96 1.41 10.89 5.83
C THR A 96 2.69 11.70 5.63
N LYS A 97 3.03 12.53 6.59
CA LYS A 97 4.34 13.20 6.61
C LYS A 97 5.52 12.21 6.62
N PHE A 98 5.29 10.95 6.98
CA PHE A 98 6.29 9.88 6.86
C PHE A 98 6.25 9.16 5.50
N GLY A 99 5.59 9.73 4.49
CA GLY A 99 5.58 9.23 3.12
C GLY A 99 4.49 8.20 2.81
N GLY A 100 3.82 7.63 3.82
CA GLY A 100 2.76 6.63 3.67
C GLY A 100 2.24 6.17 5.01
N SER A 101 1.34 5.18 5.03
CA SER A 101 0.71 4.64 6.25
C SER A 101 0.90 3.13 6.41
N GLN A 102 1.48 2.47 5.44
CA GLN A 102 1.54 1.00 5.34
C GLN A 102 0.17 0.32 5.54
N TYR A 103 -0.91 1.12 5.51
CA TYR A 103 -2.30 0.67 5.62
C TYR A 103 -2.59 -0.14 6.90
N ILE A 104 -1.82 0.10 7.96
CA ILE A 104 -2.00 -0.51 9.27
C ILE A 104 -2.22 0.55 10.35
N ASN A 105 -2.79 0.13 11.48
CA ASN A 105 -2.93 0.99 12.64
C ASN A 105 -1.60 1.21 13.34
N SER A 106 -1.27 2.48 13.64
CA SER A 106 -0.07 2.84 14.39
C SER A 106 -0.31 4.02 15.32
N THR A 107 0.18 3.92 16.55
CA THR A 107 0.16 5.03 17.52
C THR A 107 1.12 6.16 17.15
N ALA A 108 1.99 5.97 16.17
CA ALA A 108 2.90 7.01 15.67
C ALA A 108 2.36 7.77 14.45
N THR A 109 1.43 7.18 13.68
CA THR A 109 0.92 7.81 12.44
C THR A 109 -0.59 7.97 12.40
N GLY A 110 -1.35 7.05 13.01
CA GLY A 110 -2.81 7.04 12.99
C GLY A 110 -3.38 5.65 12.66
N MET A 111 -4.70 5.51 12.76
CA MET A 111 -5.44 4.24 12.62
C MET A 111 -5.88 4.04 11.18
N TYR A 112 -4.94 3.82 10.25
CA TYR A 112 -5.22 3.74 8.81
C TYR A 112 -5.88 2.44 8.37
N GLU A 113 -5.65 1.32 9.06
CA GLU A 113 -6.40 0.08 8.86
C GLU A 113 -7.89 0.32 9.16
N ASP A 114 -8.20 0.92 10.31
CA ASP A 114 -9.58 1.24 10.71
C ASP A 114 -10.21 2.30 9.79
N TYR A 115 -9.44 3.29 9.34
CA TYR A 115 -9.90 4.28 8.36
C TYR A 115 -10.39 3.59 7.08
N ILE A 116 -9.63 2.64 6.54
CA ILE A 116 -10.00 1.91 5.33
C ILE A 116 -11.19 0.99 5.58
N THR A 117 -11.10 0.13 6.60
CA THR A 117 -12.05 -0.98 6.79
C THR A 117 -13.38 -0.55 7.41
N ASN A 118 -13.39 0.52 8.20
CA ASN A 118 -14.60 0.98 8.86
C ASN A 118 -15.20 2.24 8.20
N GLU A 119 -14.37 3.26 7.87
CA GLU A 119 -14.91 4.51 7.34
C GLU A 119 -15.06 4.49 5.83
N ILE A 120 -14.03 4.09 5.09
CA ILE A 120 -14.06 4.15 3.61
C ILE A 120 -14.96 3.07 3.03
N ILE A 121 -14.90 1.83 3.53
CA ILE A 121 -15.83 0.77 3.10
C ILE A 121 -17.27 1.21 3.31
N ARG A 122 -17.61 1.67 4.51
CA ARG A 122 -18.96 2.14 4.82
C ARG A 122 -19.39 3.32 3.93
N PHE A 123 -18.50 4.29 3.73
CA PHE A 123 -18.77 5.43 2.85
C PHE A 123 -19.10 4.98 1.42
N VAL A 124 -18.35 4.03 0.91
CA VAL A 124 -18.55 3.48 -0.44
C VAL A 124 -19.90 2.75 -0.53
N ASP A 125 -20.22 1.91 0.44
CA ASP A 125 -21.48 1.15 0.48
C ASP A 125 -22.73 2.04 0.64
N GLU A 126 -22.63 3.11 1.42
CA GLU A 126 -23.73 4.06 1.62
C GLU A 126 -23.99 4.95 0.38
N ASN A 127 -22.97 5.21 -0.46
CA ASN A 127 -23.09 6.15 -1.58
C ASN A 127 -23.16 5.48 -2.96
N TYR A 128 -22.78 4.21 -3.06
CA TYR A 128 -22.72 3.50 -4.32
C TYR A 128 -23.40 2.13 -4.23
N ASN A 129 -23.83 1.63 -5.38
CA ASN A 129 -24.48 0.32 -5.48
C ASN A 129 -23.41 -0.78 -5.60
N ILE A 130 -22.87 -1.23 -4.48
CA ILE A 130 -21.76 -2.19 -4.40
C ILE A 130 -22.30 -3.59 -4.06
N SER A 131 -21.76 -4.60 -4.72
CA SER A 131 -22.08 -6.02 -4.47
C SER A 131 -21.07 -6.71 -3.54
N ASN A 132 -19.80 -6.39 -3.69
CA ASN A 132 -18.70 -6.96 -2.93
C ASN A 132 -17.41 -6.14 -3.11
N HIS A 133 -16.37 -6.44 -2.34
CA HIS A 133 -15.12 -5.69 -2.33
C HIS A 133 -13.92 -6.55 -2.68
N GLY A 134 -13.02 -5.97 -3.49
CA GLY A 134 -11.65 -6.38 -3.67
C GLY A 134 -10.68 -5.28 -3.29
N ILE A 135 -9.42 -5.63 -3.16
CA ILE A 135 -8.36 -4.71 -2.81
C ILE A 135 -7.14 -4.95 -3.69
N MET A 136 -6.50 -3.89 -4.13
CA MET A 136 -5.29 -3.98 -4.93
C MET A 136 -4.31 -2.86 -4.59
N GLY A 137 -3.04 -3.09 -4.84
CA GLY A 137 -2.03 -2.04 -4.63
C GLY A 137 -0.68 -2.38 -5.23
N HIS A 138 0.21 -1.39 -5.18
CA HIS A 138 1.59 -1.50 -5.66
C HIS A 138 2.56 -1.12 -4.55
N SER A 139 3.67 -1.86 -4.39
CA SER A 139 4.71 -1.58 -3.41
C SER A 139 4.11 -1.60 -1.99
N SER A 140 4.26 -0.54 -1.20
CA SER A 140 3.56 -0.40 0.09
C SER A 140 2.04 -0.62 -0.01
N GLY A 141 1.42 -0.26 -1.15
CA GLY A 141 0.02 -0.57 -1.41
C GLY A 141 -0.24 -2.06 -1.65
N GLY A 142 0.70 -2.78 -2.29
CA GLY A 142 0.69 -4.24 -2.44
C GLY A 142 0.79 -4.92 -1.07
N TYR A 143 1.72 -4.47 -0.23
CA TYR A 143 1.79 -4.86 1.18
C TYR A 143 0.44 -4.65 1.88
N GLY A 144 -0.14 -3.44 1.74
CA GLY A 144 -1.45 -3.13 2.32
C GLY A 144 -2.55 -4.07 1.85
N ALA A 145 -2.59 -4.40 0.55
CA ALA A 145 -3.56 -5.33 -0.02
C ALA A 145 -3.41 -6.75 0.57
N LEU A 146 -2.17 -7.24 0.72
CA LEU A 146 -1.89 -8.51 1.39
C LEU A 146 -2.34 -8.50 2.86
N ILE A 147 -1.96 -7.47 3.63
CA ILE A 147 -2.27 -7.39 5.06
C ILE A 147 -3.77 -7.28 5.30
N LEU A 148 -4.44 -6.38 4.60
CA LEU A 148 -5.88 -6.16 4.76
C LEU A 148 -6.69 -7.37 4.26
N GLY A 149 -6.29 -7.98 3.15
CA GLY A 149 -6.90 -9.23 2.68
C GLY A 149 -6.74 -10.38 3.68
N MET A 150 -5.55 -10.54 4.27
CA MET A 150 -5.30 -11.55 5.30
C MET A 150 -6.13 -11.32 6.59
N ARG A 151 -6.26 -10.05 7.01
CA ARG A 151 -6.92 -9.71 8.29
C ARG A 151 -8.44 -9.61 8.17
N HIS A 152 -8.94 -9.18 7.01
CA HIS A 152 -10.35 -8.84 6.78
C HIS A 152 -10.97 -9.59 5.58
N PRO A 153 -10.96 -10.95 5.58
CA PRO A 153 -11.53 -11.75 4.49
C PRO A 153 -13.06 -11.67 4.43
N ASP A 154 -13.69 -11.14 5.46
CA ASP A 154 -15.12 -10.81 5.53
C ASP A 154 -15.48 -9.53 4.76
N ILE A 155 -14.51 -8.64 4.57
CA ILE A 155 -14.65 -7.42 3.78
C ILE A 155 -14.14 -7.66 2.35
N PHE A 156 -12.87 -8.07 2.20
CA PHE A 156 -12.21 -8.21 0.92
C PHE A 156 -12.21 -9.67 0.46
N GLN A 157 -12.89 -9.95 -0.66
CA GLN A 157 -12.98 -11.30 -1.22
C GLN A 157 -11.89 -11.62 -2.25
N ALA A 158 -11.21 -10.60 -2.75
CA ALA A 158 -10.11 -10.72 -3.71
C ALA A 158 -9.01 -9.71 -3.37
N LEU A 159 -7.75 -10.13 -3.51
CA LEU A 159 -6.59 -9.26 -3.33
C LEU A 159 -5.64 -9.35 -4.52
N VAL A 160 -5.02 -8.20 -4.84
CA VAL A 160 -4.01 -8.06 -5.88
C VAL A 160 -2.81 -7.34 -5.29
N ASP A 161 -1.69 -8.01 -5.28
CA ASP A 161 -0.38 -7.51 -4.86
C ASP A 161 0.55 -7.35 -6.06
N HIS A 162 0.88 -6.10 -6.38
CA HIS A 162 1.94 -5.76 -7.34
C HIS A 162 3.19 -5.33 -6.59
N SER A 163 4.22 -6.18 -6.57
CA SER A 163 5.51 -5.89 -5.94
C SER A 163 5.38 -5.37 -4.49
N GLY A 164 4.54 -6.03 -3.65
CA GLY A 164 4.31 -5.62 -2.27
C GLY A 164 5.49 -5.94 -1.36
N ASP A 165 5.76 -5.02 -0.43
CA ASP A 165 6.86 -5.14 0.52
C ASP A 165 6.77 -6.47 1.27
N SER A 166 7.79 -7.30 1.14
CA SER A 166 7.84 -8.64 1.74
C SER A 166 9.28 -9.15 1.85
N ALA A 167 9.53 -10.08 2.79
CA ALA A 167 10.87 -10.52 3.18
C ALA A 167 11.75 -9.33 3.58
N PHE A 168 11.44 -8.72 4.71
CA PHE A 168 12.00 -7.46 5.19
C PHE A 168 13.53 -7.46 5.32
N GLU A 169 14.13 -8.62 5.43
CA GLU A 169 15.58 -8.80 5.37
C GLU A 169 16.19 -8.37 4.02
N TYR A 170 15.41 -8.43 2.94
CA TYR A 170 15.88 -8.07 1.61
C TYR A 170 15.43 -6.67 1.18
N CYS A 171 14.22 -6.24 1.55
CA CYS A 171 13.72 -4.96 1.09
C CYS A 171 14.05 -3.79 2.01
N TYR A 172 14.25 -4.00 3.33
CA TYR A 172 14.51 -2.90 4.27
C TYR A 172 15.90 -2.91 4.90
N LEU A 173 16.41 -4.09 5.30
CA LEU A 173 17.70 -4.19 5.99
C LEU A 173 18.86 -3.53 5.21
N PRO A 174 18.95 -3.64 3.87
CA PRO A 174 20.02 -3.00 3.09
C PRO A 174 20.00 -1.46 3.13
N ASP A 175 18.89 -0.86 3.53
CA ASP A 175 18.72 0.59 3.60
C ASP A 175 19.04 1.18 4.98
N PHE A 176 19.21 0.35 6.02
CA PHE A 176 19.53 0.83 7.37
C PHE A 176 20.84 1.63 7.42
N PRO A 177 21.96 1.19 6.82
CA PRO A 177 23.19 1.98 6.80
C PRO A 177 23.03 3.34 6.13
N LYS A 178 22.30 3.41 5.01
CA LYS A 178 22.04 4.66 4.28
C LYS A 178 21.22 5.65 5.10
N ALA A 179 20.14 5.16 5.75
CA ALA A 179 19.31 5.98 6.63
C ALA A 179 20.10 6.49 7.84
N LEU A 180 20.94 5.64 8.45
CA LEU A 180 21.79 6.02 9.57
C LEU A 180 22.76 7.13 9.21
N GLU A 181 23.42 7.07 8.04
CA GLU A 181 24.32 8.11 7.55
C GLU A 181 23.61 9.47 7.44
N VAL A 182 22.39 9.47 6.90
CA VAL A 182 21.57 10.69 6.78
C VAL A 182 21.24 11.27 8.16
N TYR A 183 20.81 10.43 9.11
CA TYR A 183 20.48 10.87 10.47
C TYR A 183 21.72 11.36 11.24
N ARG A 184 22.86 10.71 11.04
CA ARG A 184 24.15 11.15 11.65
C ARG A 184 24.63 12.48 11.10
N GLY A 185 24.39 12.76 9.82
CA GLY A 185 24.68 14.07 9.23
C GLY A 185 23.91 15.19 9.93
N ALA A 186 22.65 15.01 10.22
CA ALA A 186 21.84 15.96 10.99
C ALA A 186 22.25 16.07 12.46
N GLY A 187 22.69 14.95 13.07
CA GLY A 187 23.17 14.89 14.45
C GLY A 187 24.58 15.42 14.69
N GLY A 188 25.29 15.87 13.64
CA GLY A 188 26.67 16.36 13.77
C GLY A 188 27.73 15.24 13.73
N GLY A 189 27.38 14.06 13.25
CA GLY A 189 28.30 12.99 12.88
C GLY A 189 28.51 11.86 13.91
N ASN A 190 28.25 12.10 15.20
CA ASN A 190 28.53 11.11 16.25
C ASN A 190 27.29 10.27 16.61
N HIS A 191 26.12 10.90 16.66
CA HIS A 191 24.86 10.24 16.98
C HIS A 191 23.79 10.65 15.95
N GLY A 192 22.98 9.71 15.52
CA GLY A 192 21.89 10.00 14.58
C GLY A 192 20.76 10.79 15.23
N ASP A 193 20.32 11.86 14.58
CA ASP A 193 19.16 12.65 15.00
C ASP A 193 18.06 12.62 13.92
N PRO A 194 17.22 11.56 13.89
CA PRO A 194 16.14 11.43 12.93
C PRO A 194 15.10 12.56 13.06
N LYS A 195 14.88 13.09 14.28
CA LYS A 195 13.90 14.15 14.52
C LYS A 195 14.36 15.46 13.88
N LYS A 196 15.59 15.88 14.18
CA LYS A 196 16.17 17.08 13.57
C LYS A 196 16.21 16.98 12.05
N TRP A 197 16.70 15.82 11.53
CA TRP A 197 16.70 15.58 10.10
C TRP A 197 15.30 15.70 9.47
N PHE A 198 14.29 15.12 10.10
CA PHE A 198 12.91 15.16 9.60
C PHE A 198 12.34 16.59 9.56
N GLU A 199 12.61 17.41 10.58
CA GLU A 199 12.21 18.81 10.60
C GLU A 199 12.90 19.61 9.46
N GLU A 200 14.20 19.40 9.26
CA GLU A 200 14.96 20.01 8.16
C GLU A 200 14.51 19.52 6.79
N PHE A 201 14.22 18.21 6.64
CA PHE A 201 13.74 17.62 5.38
C PHE A 201 12.49 18.33 4.87
N TRP A 202 11.49 18.58 5.72
CA TRP A 202 10.26 19.24 5.29
C TRP A 202 10.43 20.72 4.95
N GLN A 203 11.51 21.35 5.35
CA GLN A 203 11.86 22.73 4.98
C GLN A 203 12.58 22.83 3.64
N LYS A 204 13.14 21.73 3.11
CA LYS A 204 13.82 21.71 1.81
C LYS A 204 12.86 22.10 0.69
N PRO A 205 13.25 22.98 -0.25
CA PRO A 205 12.39 23.35 -1.40
C PRO A 205 12.16 22.16 -2.36
N ASN A 206 13.14 21.29 -2.51
CA ASN A 206 13.05 20.07 -3.31
C ASN A 206 13.46 18.86 -2.45
N LYS A 207 12.48 18.03 -2.08
CA LYS A 207 12.65 16.88 -1.17
C LYS A 207 13.18 15.61 -1.87
N HIS A 208 13.13 15.58 -3.20
CA HIS A 208 13.64 14.46 -4.00
C HIS A 208 15.04 14.70 -4.55
N GLN A 209 15.72 15.75 -4.13
CA GLN A 209 17.03 16.09 -4.65
C GLN A 209 18.09 15.05 -4.26
N ASP A 210 17.98 14.49 -3.05
CA ASP A 210 18.87 13.44 -2.57
C ASP A 210 18.08 12.13 -2.40
N PRO A 211 18.43 11.06 -3.15
CA PRO A 211 17.81 9.74 -3.00
C PRO A 211 17.99 9.16 -1.59
N HIS A 212 19.06 9.51 -0.88
CA HIS A 212 19.29 9.04 0.50
C HIS A 212 18.29 9.65 1.48
N ASP A 213 17.84 10.89 1.25
CA ASP A 213 16.76 11.49 2.04
C ASP A 213 15.45 10.70 1.91
N VAL A 214 15.14 10.23 0.69
CA VAL A 214 13.94 9.40 0.46
C VAL A 214 14.05 8.06 1.16
N THR A 215 15.24 7.44 1.13
CA THR A 215 15.53 6.19 1.88
C THR A 215 15.39 6.42 3.39
N ALA A 216 15.95 7.52 3.93
CA ALA A 216 15.82 7.85 5.33
C ALA A 216 14.36 8.09 5.75
N LEU A 217 13.58 8.80 4.92
CA LEU A 217 12.15 8.99 5.17
C LEU A 217 11.40 7.66 5.17
N ASN A 218 11.73 6.75 4.24
CA ASN A 218 11.13 5.42 4.17
C ASN A 218 11.41 4.63 5.45
N ILE A 219 12.66 4.55 5.90
CA ILE A 219 13.04 3.80 7.12
C ILE A 219 12.39 4.42 8.37
N LEU A 220 12.30 5.76 8.48
CA LEU A 220 11.55 6.41 9.56
C LEU A 220 10.05 6.05 9.51
N GLY A 221 9.46 6.09 8.32
CA GLY A 221 8.06 5.68 8.13
C GLY A 221 7.83 4.23 8.54
N MET A 222 8.69 3.32 8.12
CA MET A 222 8.60 1.90 8.50
C MET A 222 8.78 1.70 10.02
N ALA A 223 9.71 2.44 10.67
CA ALA A 223 9.85 2.44 12.13
C ALA A 223 8.55 2.89 12.82
N ALA A 224 7.92 3.95 12.31
CA ALA A 224 6.65 4.44 12.84
C ALA A 224 5.49 3.44 12.67
N HIS A 225 5.53 2.58 11.65
CA HIS A 225 4.47 1.57 11.41
C HIS A 225 4.75 0.25 12.13
N TYR A 226 5.99 -0.25 12.10
CA TYR A 226 6.31 -1.59 12.59
C TYR A 226 6.83 -1.62 14.03
N SER A 227 7.30 -0.49 14.53
CA SER A 227 7.80 -0.36 15.90
C SER A 227 7.36 0.95 16.58
N PRO A 228 6.04 1.31 16.53
CA PRO A 228 5.55 2.49 17.23
C PRO A 228 5.82 2.40 18.72
N ASN A 229 6.26 3.53 19.31
CA ASN A 229 6.52 3.69 20.74
C ASN A 229 6.27 5.15 21.13
N PRO A 230 5.11 5.49 21.71
CA PRO A 230 4.81 6.86 22.12
C PRO A 230 5.80 7.47 23.13
N GLY A 231 6.53 6.62 23.86
CA GLY A 231 7.58 7.06 24.81
C GLY A 231 8.94 7.33 24.17
N SER A 232 9.12 7.00 22.88
CA SER A 232 10.37 7.21 22.17
C SER A 232 10.60 8.70 21.88
N PRO A 233 11.83 9.24 22.08
CA PRO A 233 12.17 10.60 21.70
C PRO A 233 12.25 10.80 20.16
N TYR A 234 12.23 9.72 19.40
CA TYR A 234 12.39 9.69 17.95
C TYR A 234 11.04 9.62 17.22
N LEU A 235 10.25 10.71 17.32
CA LEU A 235 8.98 10.84 16.59
C LEU A 235 7.96 9.71 16.88
N GLY A 236 7.99 9.17 18.11
CA GLY A 236 7.02 8.16 18.55
C GLY A 236 7.28 6.75 18.01
N CYS A 237 8.51 6.43 17.62
CA CYS A 237 8.90 5.09 17.16
C CYS A 237 10.32 4.70 17.59
N ASP A 238 10.60 3.40 17.57
CA ASP A 238 11.92 2.85 17.84
C ASP A 238 12.57 2.38 16.53
N PHE A 239 13.86 2.69 16.35
CA PHE A 239 14.61 2.18 15.20
C PHE A 239 15.14 0.76 15.46
N PRO A 240 15.13 -0.14 14.45
CA PRO A 240 15.64 -1.50 14.58
C PRO A 240 17.18 -1.57 14.60
N PHE A 241 17.86 -0.43 14.70
CA PHE A 241 19.30 -0.30 14.82
C PHE A 241 19.65 0.82 15.78
N ASP A 242 20.82 0.74 16.33
CA ASP A 242 21.38 1.78 17.19
C ASP A 242 21.82 2.99 16.36
N LEU A 243 21.43 4.21 16.77
CA LEU A 243 21.68 5.44 16.01
C LEU A 243 23.13 5.95 16.10
N GLU A 244 23.96 5.33 16.94
CA GLU A 244 25.40 5.64 17.06
C GLU A 244 26.24 4.57 16.37
N THR A 245 25.98 3.31 16.67
CA THR A 245 26.83 2.18 16.21
C THR A 245 26.32 1.49 14.96
N GLY A 246 24.99 1.57 14.69
CA GLY A 246 24.32 0.79 13.63
C GLY A 246 24.03 -0.66 14.04
N GLU A 247 24.32 -1.05 15.29
CA GLU A 247 24.04 -2.40 15.77
C GLU A 247 22.53 -2.69 15.73
N ILE A 248 22.15 -3.89 15.21
CA ILE A 248 20.75 -4.30 15.13
C ILE A 248 20.18 -4.54 16.54
N LYS A 249 19.10 -3.84 16.87
CA LYS A 249 18.30 -4.05 18.07
C LYS A 249 17.32 -5.18 17.82
N GLN A 250 17.68 -6.38 18.21
CA GLN A 250 16.97 -7.61 17.85
C GLN A 250 15.50 -7.61 18.29
N ASP A 251 15.18 -7.04 19.43
CA ASP A 251 13.81 -6.92 19.95
C ASP A 251 12.95 -6.03 19.06
N VAL A 252 13.48 -4.91 18.59
CA VAL A 252 12.81 -3.99 17.64
C VAL A 252 12.69 -4.64 16.27
N TRP A 253 13.79 -5.26 15.78
CA TRP A 253 13.78 -5.96 14.51
C TRP A 253 12.74 -7.09 14.49
N ASN A 254 12.58 -7.83 15.57
CA ASN A 254 11.57 -8.88 15.69
C ASN A 254 10.13 -8.31 15.60
N ARG A 255 9.89 -7.08 16.06
CA ARG A 255 8.59 -6.39 15.83
C ARG A 255 8.35 -6.16 14.35
N TRP A 256 9.36 -5.67 13.61
CA TRP A 256 9.26 -5.52 12.15
C TRP A 256 8.97 -6.85 11.46
N ILE A 257 9.76 -7.86 11.73
CA ILE A 257 9.61 -9.21 11.14
C ILE A 257 8.23 -9.81 11.42
N SER A 258 7.61 -9.49 12.55
CA SER A 258 6.24 -9.94 12.84
C SER A 258 5.17 -9.32 11.91
N CYS A 259 5.49 -8.20 11.25
CA CYS A 259 4.65 -7.54 10.25
C CYS A 259 4.95 -7.97 8.81
N ASP A 260 5.98 -8.80 8.61
CA ASP A 260 6.37 -9.28 7.28
C ASP A 260 5.33 -10.27 6.72
N PRO A 261 4.74 -10.02 5.53
CA PRO A 261 3.77 -10.91 4.90
C PRO A 261 4.27 -12.35 4.77
N THR A 262 5.58 -12.56 4.52
CA THR A 262 6.15 -13.91 4.43
C THR A 262 6.06 -14.69 5.74
N ARG A 263 5.94 -14.02 6.88
CA ARG A 263 5.72 -14.63 8.22
C ARG A 263 4.23 -14.72 8.52
N MET A 264 3.48 -13.70 8.14
CA MET A 264 2.06 -13.60 8.47
C MET A 264 1.19 -14.62 7.74
N VAL A 265 1.50 -14.99 6.49
CA VAL A 265 0.71 -15.95 5.69
C VAL A 265 0.46 -17.27 6.43
N VAL A 266 1.38 -17.72 7.27
CA VAL A 266 1.21 -18.96 8.06
C VAL A 266 0.10 -18.78 9.11
N LYS A 267 0.09 -17.63 9.77
CA LYS A 267 -0.93 -17.32 10.80
C LYS A 267 -2.33 -17.15 10.20
N TYR A 268 -2.40 -16.57 9.00
CA TYR A 268 -3.66 -16.20 8.33
C TYR A 268 -4.07 -17.17 7.22
N GLN A 269 -3.50 -18.40 7.18
CA GLN A 269 -3.77 -19.37 6.11
C GLN A 269 -5.26 -19.68 5.91
N ASP A 270 -6.05 -19.74 6.99
CA ASP A 270 -7.47 -20.05 6.90
C ASP A 270 -8.30 -18.89 6.37
N ASN A 271 -7.83 -17.66 6.56
CA ASN A 271 -8.42 -16.47 5.94
C ASN A 271 -8.11 -16.43 4.43
N LEU A 272 -6.84 -16.69 4.07
CA LEU A 272 -6.42 -16.73 2.67
C LEU A 272 -7.13 -17.81 1.86
N LYS A 273 -7.47 -18.96 2.45
CA LYS A 273 -8.27 -20.02 1.80
C LYS A 273 -9.70 -19.59 1.46
N LYS A 274 -10.21 -18.52 2.07
CA LYS A 274 -11.55 -17.97 1.78
C LYS A 274 -11.56 -17.00 0.60
N MET A 275 -10.37 -16.51 0.20
CA MET A 275 -10.25 -15.55 -0.88
C MET A 275 -10.62 -16.18 -2.22
N LYS A 276 -11.42 -15.47 -3.02
CA LYS A 276 -11.75 -15.84 -4.41
C LYS A 276 -10.53 -15.67 -5.31
N LEU A 277 -9.73 -14.62 -5.10
CA LEU A 277 -8.50 -14.34 -5.82
C LEU A 277 -7.40 -13.89 -4.87
N ILE A 278 -6.24 -14.50 -5.01
CA ILE A 278 -4.96 -13.98 -4.53
C ILE A 278 -4.07 -13.85 -5.77
N TYR A 279 -3.76 -12.62 -6.16
CA TYR A 279 -2.88 -12.32 -7.28
C TYR A 279 -1.61 -11.66 -6.77
N ILE A 280 -0.45 -12.18 -7.17
CA ILE A 280 0.87 -11.65 -6.80
C ILE A 280 1.71 -11.58 -8.06
N ASP A 281 2.27 -10.42 -8.37
CA ASP A 281 3.30 -10.32 -9.39
C ASP A 281 4.43 -9.35 -8.98
N CYS A 282 5.60 -9.55 -9.58
CA CYS A 282 6.77 -8.72 -9.32
C CYS A 282 7.71 -8.67 -10.53
N GLY A 283 8.40 -7.55 -10.70
CA GLY A 283 9.48 -7.43 -11.67
C GLY A 283 10.68 -8.30 -11.30
N MET A 284 11.23 -9.08 -12.23
CA MET A 284 12.40 -9.94 -12.01
C MET A 284 13.68 -9.18 -11.61
N ARG A 285 13.69 -7.86 -11.82
CA ARG A 285 14.80 -6.94 -11.53
C ARG A 285 14.37 -5.84 -10.58
N ASP A 286 13.47 -6.18 -9.65
CA ASP A 286 12.98 -5.25 -8.64
C ASP A 286 14.15 -4.71 -7.80
N GLU A 287 14.32 -3.40 -7.79
CA GLU A 287 15.45 -2.69 -7.18
C GLU A 287 15.45 -2.77 -5.64
N PHE A 288 14.30 -3.09 -5.05
CA PHE A 288 14.13 -3.32 -3.62
C PHE A 288 14.19 -4.80 -3.24
N ASN A 289 14.55 -5.69 -4.18
CA ASN A 289 14.62 -7.15 -3.98
C ASN A 289 13.27 -7.81 -3.60
N ILE A 290 12.16 -7.15 -3.84
CA ILE A 290 10.82 -7.64 -3.47
C ILE A 290 10.48 -8.95 -4.19
N HIS A 291 11.02 -9.18 -5.40
CA HIS A 291 10.88 -10.46 -6.12
C HIS A 291 11.33 -11.67 -5.28
N LEU A 292 12.31 -11.52 -4.37
CA LEU A 292 12.72 -12.59 -3.46
C LEU A 292 11.61 -12.87 -2.41
N GLY A 293 10.97 -11.82 -1.89
CA GLY A 293 9.84 -11.94 -0.99
C GLY A 293 8.63 -12.59 -1.66
N CYS A 294 8.31 -12.18 -2.90
CA CYS A 294 7.22 -12.77 -3.68
C CYS A 294 7.45 -14.27 -3.95
N ARG A 295 8.68 -14.70 -4.25
CA ARG A 295 9.05 -16.12 -4.37
C ARG A 295 8.84 -16.88 -3.07
N ILE A 296 9.19 -16.29 -1.93
CA ILE A 296 8.97 -16.88 -0.61
C ILE A 296 7.50 -17.01 -0.31
N LEU A 297 6.70 -15.97 -0.60
CA LEU A 297 5.24 -15.99 -0.47
C LEU A 297 4.63 -17.10 -1.32
N HIS A 298 4.94 -17.12 -2.63
CA HIS A 298 4.50 -18.15 -3.56
C HIS A 298 4.81 -19.55 -3.02
N SER A 299 6.09 -19.83 -2.65
CA SER A 299 6.49 -21.13 -2.12
C SER A 299 5.71 -21.54 -0.86
N LYS A 300 5.37 -20.58 0.02
CA LYS A 300 4.60 -20.85 1.23
C LYS A 300 3.13 -21.12 0.91
N LEU A 301 2.51 -20.33 0.02
CA LEU A 301 1.13 -20.53 -0.42
C LEU A 301 0.96 -21.90 -1.10
N GLU A 302 1.90 -22.29 -1.96
CA GLU A 302 1.96 -23.64 -2.58
C GLU A 302 1.98 -24.75 -1.50
N LYS A 303 2.90 -24.66 -0.53
CA LYS A 303 3.01 -25.65 0.55
C LYS A 303 1.73 -25.76 1.39
N MET A 304 1.03 -24.64 1.58
CA MET A 304 -0.25 -24.59 2.29
C MET A 304 -1.45 -24.95 1.41
N ARG A 305 -1.24 -25.20 0.12
CA ARG A 305 -2.28 -25.51 -0.89
C ARG A 305 -3.34 -24.39 -0.95
N ILE A 306 -2.89 -23.14 -0.91
CA ILE A 306 -3.72 -21.96 -1.08
C ILE A 306 -3.69 -21.58 -2.55
N SER A 307 -4.87 -21.54 -3.19
CA SER A 307 -5.01 -21.14 -4.59
C SER A 307 -4.57 -19.67 -4.75
N HIS A 308 -3.66 -19.42 -5.68
CA HIS A 308 -3.19 -18.09 -6.00
C HIS A 308 -2.60 -18.03 -7.41
N PHE A 309 -2.59 -16.84 -8.00
CA PHE A 309 -1.84 -16.52 -9.20
C PHE A 309 -0.50 -15.89 -8.82
N TYR A 310 0.57 -16.36 -9.44
CA TYR A 310 1.90 -15.79 -9.26
C TYR A 310 2.62 -15.64 -10.59
N GLU A 311 3.20 -14.46 -10.84
CA GLU A 311 3.99 -14.21 -12.05
C GLU A 311 5.17 -13.27 -11.77
N GLU A 312 6.35 -13.61 -12.31
CA GLU A 312 7.46 -12.68 -12.44
C GLU A 312 7.55 -12.19 -13.88
N PHE A 313 7.58 -10.86 -14.06
CA PHE A 313 7.66 -10.24 -15.38
C PHE A 313 9.02 -9.56 -15.62
N LEU A 314 9.38 -9.37 -16.89
CA LEU A 314 10.57 -8.62 -17.26
C LEU A 314 10.37 -7.13 -16.93
N GLY A 315 11.02 -6.65 -15.85
CA GLY A 315 10.90 -5.27 -15.38
C GLY A 315 11.53 -5.09 -14.01
N GLY A 316 11.50 -3.85 -13.53
CA GLY A 316 11.87 -3.46 -12.17
C GLY A 316 10.65 -3.16 -11.31
N HIS A 317 10.86 -2.34 -10.28
CA HIS A 317 9.82 -1.94 -9.33
C HIS A 317 8.85 -0.90 -9.87
N SER A 318 9.36 0.03 -10.68
CA SER A 318 8.63 1.22 -11.11
C SER A 318 8.05 1.08 -12.51
N LYS A 319 7.04 1.93 -12.85
CA LYS A 319 6.39 2.00 -14.17
C LYS A 319 5.73 0.68 -14.60
N ILE A 320 5.16 -0.03 -13.66
CA ILE A 320 4.53 -1.34 -13.87
C ILE A 320 3.02 -1.27 -14.07
N SER A 321 2.43 -0.07 -14.25
CA SER A 321 0.97 0.09 -14.39
C SER A 321 0.37 -0.71 -15.56
N TYR A 322 1.17 -1.09 -16.57
CA TYR A 322 0.73 -1.98 -17.64
C TYR A 322 0.31 -3.38 -17.13
N ARG A 323 0.78 -3.79 -15.94
CA ARG A 323 0.40 -5.05 -15.29
C ARG A 323 -1.06 -5.04 -14.83
N TYR A 324 -1.65 -3.87 -14.66
CA TYR A 324 -3.08 -3.75 -14.37
C TYR A 324 -3.96 -4.27 -15.51
N ASP A 325 -3.43 -4.39 -16.73
CA ASP A 325 -4.10 -5.06 -17.87
C ASP A 325 -4.28 -6.56 -17.66
N VAL A 326 -3.55 -7.17 -16.72
CA VAL A 326 -3.69 -8.57 -16.31
C VAL A 326 -4.57 -8.67 -15.06
N SER A 327 -4.25 -7.92 -14.01
CA SER A 327 -4.91 -8.07 -12.72
C SER A 327 -6.34 -7.52 -12.67
N LEU A 328 -6.64 -6.39 -13.36
CA LEU A 328 -7.99 -5.82 -13.38
C LEU A 328 -9.03 -6.75 -14.04
N PRO A 329 -8.76 -7.40 -15.18
CA PRO A 329 -9.64 -8.44 -15.71
C PRO A 329 -9.88 -9.57 -14.72
N MET A 330 -8.83 -10.12 -14.12
CA MET A 330 -8.94 -11.26 -13.20
C MET A 330 -9.78 -10.92 -11.96
N ILE A 331 -9.48 -9.79 -11.30
CA ILE A 331 -10.25 -9.39 -10.11
C ILE A 331 -11.71 -9.07 -10.47
N SER A 332 -11.96 -8.51 -11.65
CA SER A 332 -13.32 -8.25 -12.15
C SER A 332 -14.11 -9.54 -12.36
N GLU A 333 -13.51 -10.58 -12.93
CA GLU A 333 -14.12 -11.87 -13.17
C GLU A 333 -14.48 -12.57 -11.86
N GLU A 334 -13.54 -12.67 -10.94
CA GLU A 334 -13.71 -13.36 -9.66
C GLU A 334 -14.72 -12.67 -8.73
N LEU A 335 -14.80 -11.33 -8.78
CA LEU A 335 -15.79 -10.60 -8.00
C LEU A 335 -17.19 -10.59 -8.63
N ALA A 336 -17.32 -10.85 -9.93
CA ALA A 336 -18.61 -10.95 -10.61
C ALA A 336 -19.27 -12.32 -10.45
N ALA A 337 -18.49 -13.36 -10.14
CA ALA A 337 -18.94 -14.72 -9.84
C ALA A 337 -19.47 -14.79 -8.38
#